data_628e61788354c743d0465b7cee13892d
#
_entry.id   628e61788354c743d0465b7cee13892d
#
_cell.length_a   1.000
_cell.length_b   1.000
_cell.length_c   1.000
_cell.angle_alpha   90.00
_cell.angle_beta   90.00
_cell.angle_gamma   90.00
#
_symmetry.space_group_name_H-M   'P 1'
#
loop_
_entity.id
_entity.type
_entity.pdbx_description
1 polymer ?
#
loop_
_entity_poly.entity_id
_entity_poly.type
_entity_poly.pdbx_seq_one_letter_code
_entity_poly.pdbx_strand_id
1 'polypeptide(L)'
;MSDLSPPQNMMVSVVVPVYCGADYLAALVAALDDLRREWQAQGAPFTLAEAIFVEDAAIDDSGARIDQLAREHSWIVPLHLARNFGQHPATIVGILHSSGDWVVTMDEDLQHRPEVIATLLRKAVTEHADIVYANPVSTVHDAAIRDWTSRSFKRMMQWLTDNPNLSSFNSFRLIRGPVARAAASVCSHDTYLDITLGWVTQSIRAIRIEMKD
;
A
#
# COMPACT_ATOMS: atom_id res chain seq x y z
N MET A 1 24.15 14.85 23.32
CA MET A 1 24.22 15.53 22.01
C MET A 1 23.82 14.49 21.00
N SER A 2 22.54 14.47 20.60
CA SER A 2 22.01 13.56 19.61
C SER A 2 22.54 13.98 18.25
N ASP A 3 23.21 13.05 17.61
CA ASP A 3 23.75 13.18 16.25
C ASP A 3 22.58 13.44 15.29
N LEU A 4 22.38 14.70 14.91
CA LEU A 4 21.43 15.11 13.87
C LEU A 4 22.11 14.93 12.52
N SER A 5 22.35 13.66 12.16
CA SER A 5 22.59 13.35 10.75
C SER A 5 21.37 13.84 9.94
N PRO A 6 21.58 14.53 8.80
CA PRO A 6 20.47 14.94 7.95
C PRO A 6 19.63 13.71 7.61
N PRO A 7 18.29 13.83 7.53
CA PRO A 7 17.45 12.69 7.23
C PRO A 7 17.96 12.03 5.94
N GLN A 8 18.33 10.76 6.05
CA GLN A 8 18.69 9.97 4.88
C GLN A 8 17.50 9.99 3.95
N ASN A 9 17.76 10.17 2.65
CA ASN A 9 16.72 10.13 1.63
C ASN A 9 16.04 8.75 1.67
N MET A 10 14.84 8.67 2.27
CA MET A 10 14.12 7.43 2.49
C MET A 10 13.50 6.93 1.18
N MET A 11 13.80 5.71 0.81
CA MET A 11 13.28 5.09 -0.41
C MET A 11 11.90 4.51 -0.18
N VAL A 12 10.97 4.80 -1.10
CA VAL A 12 9.59 4.35 -1.05
C VAL A 12 9.31 3.42 -2.22
N SER A 13 8.81 2.21 -1.94
CA SER A 13 8.24 1.29 -2.92
C SER A 13 6.73 1.40 -2.89
N VAL A 14 6.08 1.47 -4.04
CA VAL A 14 4.64 1.37 -4.18
C VAL A 14 4.30 -0.01 -4.74
N VAL A 15 3.37 -0.73 -4.11
CA VAL A 15 2.91 -2.06 -4.56
C VAL A 15 1.44 -1.95 -4.97
N VAL A 16 1.16 -2.33 -6.21
CA VAL A 16 -0.16 -2.28 -6.82
C VAL A 16 -0.52 -3.66 -7.37
N PRO A 17 -1.42 -4.41 -6.71
CA PRO A 17 -2.00 -5.61 -7.32
C PRO A 17 -2.95 -5.20 -8.45
N VAL A 18 -2.89 -5.90 -9.58
CA VAL A 18 -3.64 -5.58 -10.80
C VAL A 18 -4.38 -6.81 -11.31
N TYR A 19 -5.69 -6.66 -11.56
CA TYR A 19 -6.52 -7.73 -12.11
C TYR A 19 -7.40 -7.28 -13.28
N CYS A 20 -7.91 -6.04 -13.27
CA CYS A 20 -8.75 -5.46 -14.32
C CYS A 20 -8.54 -3.95 -14.37
N GLY A 21 -7.30 -3.53 -14.56
CA GLY A 21 -6.83 -2.14 -14.40
C GLY A 21 -6.41 -1.45 -15.69
N ALA A 22 -6.55 -2.08 -16.87
CA ALA A 22 -6.00 -1.57 -18.13
C ALA A 22 -6.33 -0.09 -18.39
N ASP A 23 -7.56 0.34 -18.05
CA ASP A 23 -8.04 1.71 -18.26
C ASP A 23 -7.44 2.72 -17.25
N TYR A 24 -6.99 2.25 -16.09
CA TYR A 24 -6.51 3.11 -15.00
C TYR A 24 -4.99 3.22 -14.92
N LEU A 25 -4.26 2.19 -15.38
CA LEU A 25 -2.81 2.06 -15.20
C LEU A 25 -2.03 3.28 -15.71
N ALA A 26 -2.36 3.81 -16.88
CA ALA A 26 -1.65 4.97 -17.43
C ALA A 26 -1.84 6.22 -16.56
N ALA A 27 -3.05 6.44 -16.08
CA ALA A 27 -3.35 7.58 -15.21
C ALA A 27 -2.72 7.43 -13.82
N LEU A 28 -2.68 6.19 -13.28
CA LEU A 28 -2.03 5.89 -12.02
C LEU A 28 -0.52 6.12 -12.11
N VAL A 29 0.12 5.63 -13.17
CA VAL A 29 1.56 5.85 -13.41
C VAL A 29 1.87 7.34 -13.57
N ALA A 30 1.04 8.09 -14.30
CA ALA A 30 1.21 9.53 -14.43
C ALA A 30 1.12 10.25 -13.06
N ALA A 31 0.16 9.90 -12.23
CA ALA A 31 0.01 10.48 -10.89
C ALA A 31 1.18 10.12 -9.95
N LEU A 32 1.72 8.90 -10.05
CA LEU A 32 2.91 8.49 -9.29
C LEU A 32 4.18 9.21 -9.80
N ASP A 33 4.30 9.43 -11.12
CA ASP A 33 5.44 10.17 -11.69
C ASP A 33 5.38 11.66 -11.32
N ASP A 34 4.19 12.26 -11.29
CA ASP A 34 3.99 13.63 -10.82
C ASP A 34 4.42 13.77 -9.35
N LEU A 35 4.01 12.85 -8.48
CA LEU A 35 4.45 12.82 -7.10
C LEU A 35 5.98 12.66 -6.97
N ARG A 36 6.56 11.79 -7.78
CA ARG A 36 8.02 11.54 -7.83
C ARG A 36 8.77 12.81 -8.20
N ARG A 37 8.31 13.51 -9.24
CA ARG A 37 8.90 14.80 -9.69
C ARG A 37 8.71 15.90 -8.66
N GLU A 38 7.54 15.98 -8.04
CA GLU A 38 7.27 16.95 -6.98
C GLU A 38 8.23 16.78 -5.80
N TRP A 39 8.42 15.55 -5.31
CA TRP A 39 9.36 15.27 -4.22
C TRP A 39 10.79 15.63 -4.59
N GLN A 40 11.21 15.33 -5.81
CA GLN A 40 12.53 15.69 -6.31
C GLN A 40 12.72 17.22 -6.38
N ALA A 41 11.73 17.93 -6.92
CA ALA A 41 11.76 19.39 -7.05
C ALA A 41 11.77 20.12 -5.70
N GLN A 42 11.08 19.57 -4.70
CA GLN A 42 11.02 20.12 -3.34
C GLN A 42 12.22 19.71 -2.47
N GLY A 43 13.11 18.85 -2.93
CA GLY A 43 14.18 18.28 -2.11
C GLY A 43 13.63 17.52 -0.91
N ALA A 44 12.51 16.79 -1.11
CA ALA A 44 11.86 16.03 -0.05
C ALA A 44 12.81 14.97 0.53
N PRO A 45 12.70 14.62 1.83
CA PRO A 45 13.52 13.58 2.45
C PRO A 45 13.07 12.15 2.02
N PHE A 46 12.26 12.05 0.97
CA PHE A 46 11.71 10.80 0.44
C PHE A 46 11.96 10.73 -1.07
N THR A 47 12.16 9.52 -1.57
CA THR A 47 12.22 9.24 -3.02
C THR A 47 11.31 8.07 -3.33
N LEU A 48 10.35 8.24 -4.23
CA LEU A 48 9.63 7.12 -4.83
C LEU A 48 10.61 6.39 -5.76
N ALA A 49 11.14 5.27 -5.28
CA ALA A 49 12.20 4.52 -5.94
C ALA A 49 11.65 3.60 -7.02
N GLU A 50 10.53 2.96 -6.72
CA GLU A 50 9.90 1.97 -7.59
C GLU A 50 8.40 1.89 -7.37
N ALA A 51 7.67 1.50 -8.42
CA ALA A 51 6.30 1.02 -8.35
C ALA A 51 6.24 -0.39 -8.94
N ILE A 52 5.81 -1.34 -8.11
CA ILE A 52 5.73 -2.76 -8.42
C ILE A 52 4.29 -3.09 -8.76
N PHE A 53 4.01 -3.34 -10.02
CA PHE A 53 2.71 -3.74 -10.51
C PHE A 53 2.65 -5.26 -10.59
N VAL A 54 1.80 -5.88 -9.78
CA VAL A 54 1.64 -7.33 -9.72
C VAL A 54 0.38 -7.71 -10.47
N GLU A 55 0.53 -8.13 -11.69
CA GLU A 55 -0.55 -8.62 -12.54
C GLU A 55 -0.97 -10.03 -12.10
N ASP A 56 -2.20 -10.17 -11.62
CA ASP A 56 -2.75 -11.39 -11.03
C ASP A 56 -3.57 -12.18 -12.06
N ALA A 57 -2.95 -12.56 -13.19
CA ALA A 57 -3.57 -13.18 -14.35
C ALA A 57 -4.81 -12.39 -14.80
N ALA A 58 -4.59 -11.14 -15.14
CA ALA A 58 -5.62 -10.18 -15.52
C ALA A 58 -6.49 -10.70 -16.67
N ILE A 59 -7.77 -10.34 -16.63
CA ILE A 59 -8.75 -10.75 -17.65
C ILE A 59 -8.83 -9.76 -18.83
N ASP A 60 -8.09 -8.66 -18.74
CA ASP A 60 -7.99 -7.59 -19.73
C ASP A 60 -6.53 -7.41 -20.21
N ASP A 61 -6.25 -6.31 -20.92
CA ASP A 61 -4.92 -6.01 -21.44
C ASP A 61 -3.95 -5.42 -20.40
N SER A 62 -4.24 -5.53 -19.09
CA SER A 62 -3.41 -4.96 -18.02
C SER A 62 -1.96 -5.43 -18.06
N GLY A 63 -1.71 -6.72 -18.32
CA GLY A 63 -0.35 -7.26 -18.40
C GLY A 63 0.48 -6.59 -19.49
N ALA A 64 -0.06 -6.52 -20.72
CA ALA A 64 0.60 -5.86 -21.85
C ALA A 64 0.82 -4.36 -21.59
N ARG A 65 -0.12 -3.73 -20.88
CA ARG A 65 -0.04 -2.31 -20.53
C ARG A 65 1.04 -2.05 -19.49
N ILE A 66 1.16 -2.89 -18.47
CA ILE A 66 2.24 -2.81 -17.47
C ILE A 66 3.60 -2.97 -18.14
N ASP A 67 3.75 -3.94 -19.04
CA ASP A 67 4.99 -4.15 -19.79
C ASP A 67 5.37 -2.96 -20.66
N GLN A 68 4.39 -2.31 -21.29
CA GLN A 68 4.62 -1.08 -22.04
C GLN A 68 5.14 0.03 -21.12
N LEU A 69 4.44 0.27 -19.99
CA LEU A 69 4.80 1.31 -19.02
C LEU A 69 6.19 1.06 -18.41
N ALA A 70 6.56 -0.21 -18.16
CA ALA A 70 7.88 -0.57 -17.65
C ALA A 70 9.01 -0.30 -18.67
N ARG A 71 8.74 -0.36 -19.97
CA ARG A 71 9.71 0.06 -21.01
C ARG A 71 9.89 1.57 -21.08
N GLU A 72 8.83 2.33 -20.75
CA GLU A 72 8.84 3.79 -20.78
C GLU A 72 9.42 4.40 -19.47
N HIS A 73 9.28 3.69 -18.36
CA HIS A 73 9.62 4.16 -17.02
C HIS A 73 10.48 3.13 -16.26
N SER A 74 11.77 3.39 -16.12
CA SER A 74 12.73 2.47 -15.46
C SER A 74 12.46 2.20 -13.98
N TRP A 75 11.57 2.96 -13.34
CA TRP A 75 11.15 2.79 -11.95
C TRP A 75 9.90 1.90 -11.80
N ILE A 76 9.32 1.44 -12.91
CA ILE A 76 8.21 0.48 -12.90
C ILE A 76 8.77 -0.94 -12.96
N VAL A 77 8.32 -1.78 -12.04
CA VAL A 77 8.69 -3.19 -11.94
C VAL A 77 7.45 -4.04 -12.23
N PRO A 78 7.40 -4.71 -13.40
CA PRO A 78 6.31 -5.63 -13.73
C PRO A 78 6.54 -6.99 -13.08
N LEU A 79 5.48 -7.55 -12.47
CA LEU A 79 5.44 -8.93 -12.00
C LEU A 79 4.16 -9.59 -12.51
N HIS A 80 4.28 -10.77 -13.12
CA HIS A 80 3.14 -11.51 -13.66
C HIS A 80 2.96 -12.83 -12.91
N LEU A 81 1.76 -13.05 -12.38
CA LEU A 81 1.42 -14.31 -11.73
C LEU A 81 0.87 -15.32 -12.75
N ALA A 82 1.20 -16.59 -12.57
CA ALA A 82 0.82 -17.64 -13.51
C ALA A 82 -0.69 -17.93 -13.56
N ARG A 83 -1.45 -17.49 -12.55
CA ARG A 83 -2.91 -17.57 -12.46
C ARG A 83 -3.42 -16.56 -11.47
N ASN A 84 -4.72 -16.32 -11.43
CA ASN A 84 -5.35 -15.51 -10.40
C ASN A 84 -5.23 -16.19 -9.03
N PHE A 85 -4.58 -15.49 -8.09
CA PHE A 85 -4.43 -15.89 -6.69
C PHE A 85 -5.23 -14.97 -5.75
N GLY A 86 -5.71 -13.82 -6.25
CA GLY A 86 -6.41 -12.78 -5.51
C GLY A 86 -5.51 -11.65 -5.02
N GLN A 87 -6.13 -10.55 -4.66
CA GLN A 87 -5.45 -9.31 -4.29
C GLN A 87 -4.42 -9.47 -3.16
N HIS A 88 -4.73 -10.26 -2.12
CA HIS A 88 -3.81 -10.46 -0.99
C HIS A 88 -2.51 -11.16 -1.38
N PRO A 89 -2.52 -12.34 -2.04
CA PRO A 89 -1.30 -12.96 -2.52
C PRO A 89 -0.51 -12.08 -3.49
N ALA A 90 -1.17 -11.38 -4.40
CA ALA A 90 -0.52 -10.43 -5.31
C ALA A 90 0.19 -9.30 -4.53
N THR A 91 -0.47 -8.73 -3.52
CA THR A 91 0.15 -7.72 -2.63
C THR A 91 1.37 -8.29 -1.90
N ILE A 92 1.28 -9.51 -1.37
CA ILE A 92 2.40 -10.19 -0.67
C ILE A 92 3.59 -10.36 -1.60
N VAL A 93 3.36 -10.83 -2.84
CA VAL A 93 4.41 -10.98 -3.85
C VAL A 93 5.09 -9.64 -4.13
N GLY A 94 4.32 -8.56 -4.32
CA GLY A 94 4.87 -7.22 -4.52
C GLY A 94 5.71 -6.74 -3.33
N ILE A 95 5.25 -6.95 -2.10
CA ILE A 95 6.00 -6.59 -0.89
C ILE A 95 7.32 -7.36 -0.81
N LEU A 96 7.33 -8.65 -1.10
CA LEU A 96 8.55 -9.48 -1.06
C LEU A 96 9.58 -9.04 -2.11
N HIS A 97 9.15 -8.43 -3.21
CA HIS A 97 10.04 -7.89 -4.26
C HIS A 97 10.42 -6.42 -4.00
N SER A 98 9.84 -5.76 -3.00
CA SER A 98 10.13 -4.37 -2.70
C SER A 98 11.49 -4.18 -2.05
N SER A 99 12.18 -3.07 -2.39
CA SER A 99 13.51 -2.71 -1.86
C SER A 99 13.48 -1.48 -0.92
N GLY A 100 12.40 -0.72 -0.92
CA GLY A 100 12.30 0.55 -0.18
C GLY A 100 12.38 0.42 1.34
N ASP A 101 12.76 1.53 1.97
CA ASP A 101 12.69 1.70 3.43
C ASP A 101 11.24 1.71 3.91
N TRP A 102 10.35 2.18 3.04
CA TRP A 102 8.90 2.20 3.22
C TRP A 102 8.22 1.53 2.04
N VAL A 103 7.16 0.79 2.31
CA VAL A 103 6.31 0.15 1.31
C VAL A 103 4.90 0.70 1.44
N VAL A 104 4.37 1.21 0.34
CA VAL A 104 2.97 1.61 0.21
C VAL A 104 2.23 0.52 -0.57
N THR A 105 1.09 0.07 -0.08
CA THR A 105 0.16 -0.74 -0.88
C THR A 105 -1.03 0.10 -1.26
N MET A 106 -1.50 0.02 -2.50
CA MET A 106 -2.67 0.76 -2.99
C MET A 106 -3.35 0.00 -4.14
N ASP A 107 -4.63 0.30 -4.40
CA ASP A 107 -5.39 -0.31 -5.46
C ASP A 107 -5.12 0.37 -6.82
N GLU A 108 -5.46 -0.32 -7.91
CA GLU A 108 -5.21 0.10 -9.30
C GLU A 108 -6.16 1.18 -9.83
N ASP A 109 -7.30 1.44 -9.16
CA ASP A 109 -8.47 2.15 -9.65
C ASP A 109 -8.46 3.68 -9.42
N LEU A 110 -7.36 4.24 -8.92
CA LEU A 110 -7.20 5.68 -8.60
C LEU A 110 -8.14 6.23 -7.51
N GLN A 111 -8.90 5.39 -6.81
CA GLN A 111 -9.62 5.83 -5.62
C GLN A 111 -8.65 6.25 -4.50
N HIS A 112 -7.49 5.62 -4.46
CA HIS A 112 -6.37 5.98 -3.59
C HIS A 112 -5.50 7.04 -4.27
N ARG A 113 -5.48 8.24 -3.70
CA ARG A 113 -4.73 9.38 -4.24
C ARG A 113 -3.25 9.28 -3.86
N PRO A 114 -2.30 9.21 -4.83
CA PRO A 114 -0.87 9.12 -4.55
C PRO A 114 -0.33 10.26 -3.67
N GLU A 115 -0.89 11.46 -3.73
CA GLU A 115 -0.45 12.61 -2.94
C GLU A 115 -0.60 12.38 -1.42
N VAL A 116 -1.48 11.48 -1.02
CA VAL A 116 -1.68 11.09 0.39
C VAL A 116 -0.44 10.38 0.96
N ILE A 117 0.39 9.75 0.12
CA ILE A 117 1.60 9.03 0.54
C ILE A 117 2.52 9.94 1.35
N ALA A 118 2.71 11.19 0.94
CA ALA A 118 3.51 12.16 1.70
C ALA A 118 2.97 12.41 3.12
N THR A 119 1.65 12.38 3.28
CA THR A 119 1.00 12.55 4.59
C THR A 119 1.18 11.31 5.47
N LEU A 120 1.07 10.11 4.87
CA LEU A 120 1.35 8.85 5.58
C LEU A 120 2.80 8.80 6.08
N LEU A 121 3.76 9.17 5.23
CA LEU A 121 5.19 9.21 5.57
C LEU A 121 5.47 10.20 6.69
N ARG A 122 4.95 11.43 6.61
CA ARG A 122 5.11 12.43 7.68
C ARG A 122 4.58 11.91 9.01
N LYS A 123 3.38 11.30 9.00
CA LYS A 123 2.80 10.75 10.22
C LYS A 123 3.63 9.60 10.77
N ALA A 124 4.09 8.69 9.93
CA ALA A 124 4.93 7.57 10.34
C ALA A 124 6.21 8.04 11.02
N VAL A 125 6.89 9.02 10.42
CA VAL A 125 8.14 9.58 10.97
C VAL A 125 7.89 10.34 12.27
N THR A 126 6.87 11.20 12.32
CA THR A 126 6.58 12.05 13.50
C THR A 126 6.13 11.22 14.70
N GLU A 127 5.35 10.17 14.49
CA GLU A 127 4.81 9.34 15.56
C GLU A 127 5.56 8.01 15.76
N HIS A 128 6.71 7.85 15.08
CA HIS A 128 7.51 6.62 15.12
C HIS A 128 6.67 5.36 14.87
N ALA A 129 5.75 5.46 13.90
CA ALA A 129 4.88 4.34 13.55
C ALA A 129 5.53 3.43 12.52
N ASP A 130 5.33 2.13 12.66
CA ASP A 130 5.76 1.15 11.67
C ASP A 130 4.71 0.97 10.56
N ILE A 131 3.44 1.24 10.89
CA ILE A 131 2.31 1.14 9.95
C ILE A 131 1.41 2.35 10.09
N VAL A 132 0.99 2.92 8.95
CA VAL A 132 -0.04 3.96 8.89
C VAL A 132 -1.09 3.58 7.86
N TYR A 133 -2.33 3.37 8.31
CA TYR A 133 -3.48 3.13 7.44
C TYR A 133 -4.12 4.44 6.98
N ALA A 134 -4.53 4.49 5.71
CA ALA A 134 -5.33 5.58 5.15
C ALA A 134 -6.80 5.18 5.11
N ASN A 135 -7.57 5.57 6.11
CA ASN A 135 -8.98 5.20 6.22
C ASN A 135 -9.88 6.21 5.52
N PRO A 136 -10.83 5.77 4.67
CA PRO A 136 -11.78 6.67 4.07
C PRO A 136 -12.67 7.35 5.13
N VAL A 137 -12.94 8.64 4.92
CA VAL A 137 -14.02 9.32 5.64
C VAL A 137 -15.34 8.77 5.10
N SER A 138 -15.99 7.84 5.84
CA SER A 138 -17.26 7.29 5.41
C SER A 138 -18.34 8.38 5.42
N THR A 139 -18.94 8.66 4.26
CA THR A 139 -20.20 9.38 4.18
C THR A 139 -21.32 8.46 4.70
N VAL A 140 -22.24 9.03 5.49
CA VAL A 140 -23.21 8.31 6.36
C VAL A 140 -24.18 7.40 5.61
N HIS A 141 -24.26 7.43 4.27
CA HIS A 141 -25.30 6.74 3.50
C HIS A 141 -24.98 5.31 3.05
N ASP A 142 -23.71 4.85 2.99
CA ASP A 142 -23.36 3.50 2.56
C ASP A 142 -23.12 2.50 3.70
N ALA A 143 -23.28 2.95 4.92
CA ALA A 143 -22.85 2.21 6.12
C ALA A 143 -23.79 1.06 6.54
N ALA A 144 -25.08 1.06 6.17
CA ALA A 144 -26.07 0.23 6.88
C ALA A 144 -26.06 -1.27 6.49
N ILE A 145 -25.75 -1.64 5.24
CA ILE A 145 -25.86 -3.03 4.76
C ILE A 145 -24.51 -3.74 4.77
N ARG A 146 -23.42 -3.04 4.44
CA ARG A 146 -22.04 -3.58 4.44
C ARG A 146 -21.48 -3.73 5.88
N ASP A 147 -22.10 -3.08 6.83
CA ASP A 147 -21.58 -2.90 8.19
C ASP A 147 -21.86 -4.09 9.14
N TRP A 148 -22.84 -4.95 8.86
CA TRP A 148 -23.22 -6.01 9.82
C TRP A 148 -22.28 -7.22 9.77
N THR A 149 -21.95 -7.71 8.60
CA THR A 149 -20.97 -8.81 8.42
C THR A 149 -19.54 -8.35 8.73
N SER A 150 -19.22 -7.11 8.37
CA SER A 150 -17.93 -6.47 8.66
C SER A 150 -17.70 -6.26 10.17
N ARG A 151 -18.71 -5.84 10.93
CA ARG A 151 -18.57 -5.59 12.39
C ARG A 151 -18.34 -6.86 13.18
N SER A 152 -19.05 -7.94 12.87
CA SER A 152 -18.87 -9.23 13.54
C SER A 152 -17.49 -9.82 13.26
N PHE A 153 -17.04 -9.74 12.01
CA PHE A 153 -15.70 -10.16 11.62
C PHE A 153 -14.61 -9.29 12.27
N LYS A 154 -14.77 -7.97 12.26
CA LYS A 154 -13.85 -7.04 12.95
C LYS A 154 -13.75 -7.29 14.45
N ARG A 155 -14.88 -7.52 15.12
CA ARG A 155 -14.90 -7.86 16.56
C ARG A 155 -14.24 -9.21 16.85
N MET A 156 -14.51 -10.21 16.02
CA MET A 156 -13.85 -11.52 16.14
C MET A 156 -12.35 -11.38 15.97
N MET A 157 -11.90 -10.61 15.00
CA MET A 157 -10.48 -10.36 14.75
C MET A 157 -9.82 -9.54 15.87
N GLN A 158 -10.51 -8.52 16.43
CA GLN A 158 -10.03 -7.78 17.60
C GLN A 158 -9.84 -8.69 18.81
N TRP A 159 -10.76 -9.64 19.00
CA TRP A 159 -10.67 -10.62 20.09
C TRP A 159 -9.53 -11.62 19.88
N LEU A 160 -9.28 -12.05 18.63
CA LEU A 160 -8.23 -13.02 18.31
C LEU A 160 -6.82 -12.43 18.36
N THR A 161 -6.66 -11.11 18.19
CA THR A 161 -5.34 -10.49 18.06
C THR A 161 -5.03 -9.51 19.20
N ASP A 162 -5.98 -9.27 20.11
CA ASP A 162 -5.89 -8.31 21.23
C ASP A 162 -5.46 -6.88 20.78
N ASN A 163 -5.72 -6.54 19.51
CA ASN A 163 -5.29 -5.28 18.91
C ASN A 163 -6.50 -4.38 18.57
N PRO A 164 -6.70 -3.26 19.31
CA PRO A 164 -7.83 -2.36 19.10
C PRO A 164 -7.80 -1.62 17.75
N ASN A 165 -6.67 -1.61 17.05
CA ASN A 165 -6.48 -0.90 15.79
C ASN A 165 -6.95 -1.69 14.55
N LEU A 166 -7.40 -2.93 14.72
CA LEU A 166 -7.90 -3.81 13.66
C LEU A 166 -9.17 -3.32 12.95
N SER A 167 -9.83 -2.28 13.46
CA SER A 167 -10.96 -1.64 12.76
C SER A 167 -10.56 -0.83 11.52
N SER A 168 -9.26 -0.70 11.27
CA SER A 168 -8.67 0.20 10.25
C SER A 168 -8.10 -0.53 9.04
N PHE A 169 -8.36 -1.82 8.84
CA PHE A 169 -7.84 -2.54 7.68
C PHE A 169 -8.32 -1.94 6.37
N ASN A 170 -7.35 -1.46 5.60
CA ASN A 170 -7.56 -0.92 4.27
C ASN A 170 -6.37 -1.32 3.39
N SER A 171 -6.62 -1.51 2.11
CA SER A 171 -5.58 -1.78 1.09
C SER A 171 -4.58 -0.62 0.96
N PHE A 172 -5.00 0.63 1.24
CA PHE A 172 -4.14 1.79 1.21
C PHE A 172 -3.45 2.01 2.56
N ARG A 173 -2.19 1.62 2.63
CA ARG A 173 -1.37 1.70 3.83
C ARG A 173 0.10 1.91 3.52
N LEU A 174 0.80 2.56 4.45
CA LEU A 174 2.25 2.68 4.48
C LEU A 174 2.80 1.75 5.56
N ILE A 175 3.83 0.99 5.23
CA ILE A 175 4.47 0.03 6.13
C ILE A 175 5.98 0.22 6.06
N ARG A 176 6.66 0.20 7.21
CA ARG A 176 8.12 0.18 7.24
C ARG A 176 8.64 -1.04 6.48
N GLY A 177 9.57 -0.87 5.55
CA GLY A 177 10.00 -1.92 4.62
C GLY A 177 10.41 -3.24 5.30
N PRO A 178 11.29 -3.25 6.32
CA PRO A 178 11.63 -4.49 7.04
C PRO A 178 10.43 -5.16 7.70
N VAL A 179 9.47 -4.38 8.25
CA VAL A 179 8.24 -4.90 8.85
C VAL A 179 7.32 -5.51 7.79
N ALA A 180 7.17 -4.82 6.63
CA ALA A 180 6.37 -5.31 5.52
C ALA A 180 6.88 -6.66 5.01
N ARG A 181 8.17 -6.75 4.72
CA ARG A 181 8.81 -7.98 4.22
C ARG A 181 8.81 -9.10 5.26
N ALA A 182 9.02 -8.79 6.55
CA ALA A 182 8.92 -9.80 7.61
C ALA A 182 7.50 -10.36 7.73
N ALA A 183 6.48 -9.51 7.71
CA ALA A 183 5.09 -9.94 7.75
C ALA A 183 4.71 -10.76 6.49
N ALA A 184 5.13 -10.31 5.31
CA ALA A 184 4.88 -11.01 4.06
C ALA A 184 5.55 -12.40 4.02
N SER A 185 6.76 -12.54 4.59
CA SER A 185 7.51 -13.80 4.59
C SER A 185 6.90 -14.89 5.47
N VAL A 186 6.10 -14.52 6.48
CA VAL A 186 5.41 -15.46 7.37
C VAL A 186 3.91 -15.59 7.05
N CYS A 187 3.42 -14.81 6.07
CA CYS A 187 2.04 -14.87 5.63
C CYS A 187 1.80 -16.13 4.82
N SER A 188 0.85 -16.96 5.26
CA SER A 188 0.42 -18.14 4.52
C SER A 188 -0.69 -17.77 3.52
N HIS A 189 -0.98 -18.69 2.58
CA HIS A 189 -2.04 -18.54 1.58
C HIS A 189 -3.42 -18.15 2.18
N ASP A 190 -3.73 -18.67 3.37
CA ASP A 190 -5.02 -18.45 4.05
C ASP A 190 -4.98 -17.34 5.11
N THR A 191 -3.85 -16.65 5.26
CA THR A 191 -3.68 -15.62 6.28
C THR A 191 -3.71 -14.23 5.64
N TYR A 192 -4.53 -13.34 6.18
CA TYR A 192 -4.53 -11.95 5.75
C TYR A 192 -3.25 -11.23 6.21
N LEU A 193 -2.65 -10.43 5.33
CA LEU A 193 -1.43 -9.66 5.61
C LEU A 193 -1.56 -8.82 6.89
N ASP A 194 -2.74 -8.24 7.13
CA ASP A 194 -2.96 -7.39 8.31
C ASP A 194 -2.85 -8.16 9.63
N ILE A 195 -3.15 -9.45 9.64
CA ILE A 195 -2.95 -10.32 10.81
C ILE A 195 -1.47 -10.50 11.07
N THR A 196 -0.70 -10.83 10.04
CA THR A 196 0.75 -11.01 10.18
C THR A 196 1.48 -9.72 10.51
N LEU A 197 1.00 -8.58 10.00
CA LEU A 197 1.50 -7.26 10.40
C LEU A 197 1.29 -7.02 11.90
N GLY A 198 0.11 -7.38 12.44
CA GLY A 198 -0.18 -7.27 13.88
C GLY A 198 0.70 -8.19 14.76
N TRP A 199 1.24 -9.29 14.21
CA TRP A 199 2.20 -10.14 14.93
C TRP A 199 3.60 -9.53 14.97
N VAL A 200 3.98 -8.78 13.92
CA VAL A 200 5.33 -8.23 13.78
C VAL A 200 5.47 -6.90 14.54
N THR A 201 4.42 -6.07 14.58
CA THR A 201 4.45 -4.77 15.25
C THR A 201 3.13 -4.37 15.87
N GLN A 202 3.21 -3.59 16.96
CA GLN A 202 2.07 -2.91 17.57
C GLN A 202 2.08 -1.40 17.31
N SER A 203 3.12 -0.88 16.63
CA SER A 203 3.26 0.55 16.33
C SER A 203 2.44 0.93 15.09
N ILE A 204 1.11 0.91 15.25
CA ILE A 204 0.13 1.13 14.18
C ILE A 204 -0.60 2.46 14.41
N ARG A 205 -0.77 3.23 13.33
CA ARG A 205 -1.54 4.48 13.30
C ARG A 205 -2.50 4.47 12.13
N ALA A 206 -3.42 5.44 12.12
CA ALA A 206 -4.32 5.67 11.01
C ALA A 206 -4.52 7.17 10.77
N ILE A 207 -4.79 7.52 9.53
CA ILE A 207 -5.31 8.84 9.14
C ILE A 207 -6.66 8.68 8.46
N ARG A 208 -7.48 9.73 8.47
CA ARG A 208 -8.71 9.80 7.67
C ARG A 208 -8.43 10.54 6.37
N ILE A 209 -8.87 9.98 5.28
CA ILE A 209 -8.69 10.55 3.93
C ILE A 209 -10.03 10.63 3.21
N GLU A 210 -10.14 11.59 2.30
CA GLU A 210 -11.21 11.63 1.31
C GLU A 210 -10.82 10.74 0.14
N MET A 211 -11.68 9.80 -0.22
CA MET A 211 -11.54 8.99 -1.43
C MET A 211 -12.00 9.80 -2.64
N LYS A 212 -11.45 9.52 -3.81
CA LYS A 212 -11.94 10.10 -5.07
C LYS A 212 -13.14 9.26 -5.54
N ASP A 213 -14.25 9.93 -5.88
CA ASP A 213 -15.42 9.32 -6.51
C ASP A 213 -15.13 8.89 -7.95
#